data_1c58c937e58cc84e6cd58e0039f026b1
#
_entry.id   1c58c937e58cc84e6cd58e0039f026b1
#
_cell.length_a   1.000
_cell.length_b   1.000
_cell.length_c   1.000
_cell.angle_alpha   90.00
_cell.angle_beta   90.00
_cell.angle_gamma   90.00
#
_symmetry.space_group_name_H-M   'P 1'
#
loop_
_entity.id
_entity.type
_entity.pdbx_description
1 polymer ?
#
loop_
_entity_poly.entity_id
_entity_poly.type
_entity_poly.pdbx_seq_one_letter_code
_entity_poly.pdbx_strand_id
1 'polypeptide(L)'
;MSEKSRLDEIREELKRLDISPTIFARKEIHELPDILSTDEKIVYLVEGRNKINNHHIVLVATDRRLIFVDKEFMYGLKVEDFSYSKISSIQYETAVLLASIDIQVTDDIVEIDGVGKYHAELFCEKVRDFMSRPEVSFQNIPEPSVLDQLEQLGRLKEIGVLSEEEFLEQKKKLMDQL
;
A
#
# COMPACT_ATOMS: atom_id res chain seq x y z
N MET A 1 -9.76 -28.59 -8.51
CA MET A 1 -10.19 -27.32 -7.91
C MET A 1 -9.41 -26.24 -8.61
N SER A 2 -10.09 -25.36 -9.37
CA SER A 2 -9.40 -24.27 -10.07
C SER A 2 -8.82 -23.32 -9.02
N GLU A 3 -7.51 -23.07 -9.10
CA GLU A 3 -6.84 -22.05 -8.30
C GLU A 3 -7.49 -20.70 -8.61
N LYS A 4 -8.06 -20.04 -7.60
CA LYS A 4 -8.64 -18.70 -7.79
C LYS A 4 -7.51 -17.75 -8.18
N SER A 5 -7.70 -16.99 -9.25
CA SER A 5 -6.73 -15.96 -9.61
C SER A 5 -6.74 -14.84 -8.55
N ARG A 6 -5.61 -14.14 -8.37
CA ARG A 6 -5.52 -13.00 -7.44
C ARG A 6 -6.59 -11.94 -7.76
N LEU A 7 -6.93 -11.75 -9.02
CA LEU A 7 -8.00 -10.85 -9.45
C LEU A 7 -9.37 -11.31 -8.94
N ASP A 8 -9.64 -12.61 -8.91
CA ASP A 8 -10.91 -13.13 -8.40
C ASP A 8 -11.01 -12.96 -6.87
N GLU A 9 -9.91 -13.10 -6.16
CA GLU A 9 -9.84 -12.80 -4.72
C GLU A 9 -10.13 -11.33 -4.44
N ILE A 10 -9.48 -10.41 -5.18
CA ILE A 10 -9.72 -8.97 -5.08
C ILE A 10 -11.18 -8.64 -5.34
N ARG A 11 -11.78 -9.21 -6.38
CA ARG A 11 -13.21 -9.01 -6.68
C ARG A 11 -14.13 -9.48 -5.55
N GLU A 12 -13.81 -10.58 -4.90
CA GLU A 12 -14.55 -11.07 -3.75
C GLU A 12 -14.37 -10.15 -2.51
N GLU A 13 -13.17 -9.61 -2.30
CA GLU A 13 -12.93 -8.60 -1.26
C GLU A 13 -13.79 -7.35 -1.51
N LEU A 14 -13.77 -6.81 -2.73
CA LEU A 14 -14.54 -5.63 -3.12
C LEU A 14 -16.07 -5.85 -2.97
N LYS A 15 -16.58 -7.03 -3.29
CA LYS A 15 -17.99 -7.38 -3.06
C LYS A 15 -18.35 -7.35 -1.58
N ARG A 16 -17.47 -7.84 -0.69
CA ARG A 16 -17.69 -7.82 0.76
C ARG A 16 -17.71 -6.41 1.34
N LEU A 17 -17.02 -5.48 0.68
CA LEU A 17 -16.97 -4.07 1.03
C LEU A 17 -18.13 -3.25 0.46
N ASP A 18 -19.12 -3.90 -0.17
CA ASP A 18 -20.27 -3.28 -0.85
C ASP A 18 -19.84 -2.27 -1.93
N ILE A 19 -18.71 -2.54 -2.58
CA ILE A 19 -18.22 -1.74 -3.70
C ILE A 19 -19.03 -2.08 -4.95
N SER A 20 -19.45 -1.04 -5.68
CA SER A 20 -20.30 -1.19 -6.86
C SER A 20 -19.68 -2.14 -7.90
N PRO A 21 -20.45 -3.09 -8.46
CA PRO A 21 -19.98 -3.99 -9.51
C PRO A 21 -19.46 -3.27 -10.77
N THR A 22 -19.89 -2.03 -11.03
CA THR A 22 -19.40 -1.23 -12.16
C THR A 22 -17.93 -0.92 -12.06
N ILE A 23 -17.38 -0.83 -10.84
CA ILE A 23 -15.95 -0.63 -10.59
C ILE A 23 -15.15 -1.84 -11.09
N PHE A 24 -15.67 -3.05 -11.03
CA PHE A 24 -14.96 -4.27 -11.44
C PHE A 24 -14.58 -4.31 -12.92
N ALA A 25 -15.26 -3.53 -13.76
CA ALA A 25 -14.95 -3.41 -15.17
C ALA A 25 -13.88 -2.35 -15.47
N ARG A 26 -13.44 -1.61 -14.47
CA ARG A 26 -12.40 -0.58 -14.61
C ARG A 26 -11.04 -1.20 -14.89
N LYS A 27 -10.30 -0.53 -15.75
CA LYS A 27 -8.94 -0.98 -16.11
C LYS A 27 -7.99 -0.97 -14.91
N GLU A 28 -8.17 -0.01 -14.02
CA GLU A 28 -7.40 0.16 -12.79
C GLU A 28 -7.50 -1.06 -11.87
N ILE A 29 -8.67 -1.68 -11.77
CA ILE A 29 -8.90 -2.89 -10.96
C ILE A 29 -8.15 -4.09 -11.52
N HIS A 30 -7.98 -4.18 -12.83
CA HIS A 30 -7.23 -5.26 -13.46
C HIS A 30 -5.72 -5.17 -13.23
N GLU A 31 -5.22 -4.00 -12.82
CA GLU A 31 -3.80 -3.80 -12.47
C GLU A 31 -3.51 -4.13 -10.99
N LEU A 32 -4.53 -4.17 -10.13
CA LEU A 32 -4.33 -4.40 -8.69
C LEU A 32 -3.59 -5.69 -8.33
N PRO A 33 -3.76 -6.82 -9.04
CA PRO A 33 -2.97 -8.03 -8.77
C PRO A 33 -1.46 -7.82 -8.86
N ASP A 34 -1.01 -6.94 -9.76
CA ASP A 34 0.41 -6.65 -9.97
C ASP A 34 0.93 -5.54 -9.04
N ILE A 35 0.02 -4.71 -8.50
CA ILE A 35 0.33 -3.59 -7.60
C ILE A 35 0.37 -4.03 -6.13
N LEU A 36 -0.58 -4.88 -5.72
CA LEU A 36 -0.72 -5.32 -4.34
C LEU A 36 0.24 -6.47 -4.02
N SER A 37 0.85 -6.41 -2.84
CA SER A 37 1.58 -7.57 -2.30
C SER A 37 0.63 -8.74 -2.07
N THR A 38 1.16 -9.98 -2.09
CA THR A 38 0.36 -11.21 -2.02
C THR A 38 -0.56 -11.28 -0.81
N ASP A 39 -0.12 -10.74 0.33
CA ASP A 39 -0.82 -10.73 1.61
C ASP A 39 -1.42 -9.36 1.97
N GLU A 40 -1.32 -8.37 1.08
CA GLU A 40 -1.88 -7.03 1.24
C GLU A 40 -3.40 -7.06 1.00
N LYS A 41 -4.17 -6.51 1.95
CA LYS A 41 -5.63 -6.54 1.95
C LYS A 41 -6.21 -5.17 1.65
N ILE A 42 -7.22 -5.15 0.80
CA ILE A 42 -7.99 -3.94 0.53
C ILE A 42 -8.92 -3.68 1.72
N VAL A 43 -8.82 -2.49 2.29
CA VAL A 43 -9.69 -2.01 3.37
C VAL A 43 -10.89 -1.29 2.82
N TYR A 44 -10.68 -0.43 1.83
CA TYR A 44 -11.71 0.25 1.08
C TYR A 44 -11.18 0.81 -0.24
N LEU A 45 -12.10 1.16 -1.14
CA LEU A 45 -11.77 1.70 -2.45
C LEU A 45 -12.82 2.70 -2.88
N VAL A 46 -12.38 3.79 -3.52
CA VAL A 46 -13.25 4.76 -4.18
C VAL A 46 -12.74 5.09 -5.58
N GLU A 47 -13.65 5.42 -6.47
CA GLU A 47 -13.34 5.96 -7.79
C GLU A 47 -13.75 7.42 -7.88
N GLY A 48 -13.03 8.17 -8.69
CA GLY A 48 -13.30 9.57 -8.91
C GLY A 48 -12.54 10.13 -10.11
N ARG A 49 -12.43 11.45 -10.16
CA ARG A 49 -11.66 12.17 -11.16
C ARG A 49 -10.65 13.08 -10.47
N ASN A 50 -9.43 13.04 -10.93
CA ASN A 50 -8.41 14.00 -10.52
C ASN A 50 -8.83 15.41 -10.94
N LYS A 51 -8.86 16.35 -10.00
CA LYS A 51 -9.29 17.74 -10.26
C LYS A 51 -8.36 18.48 -11.24
N ILE A 52 -7.09 18.10 -11.31
CA ILE A 52 -6.08 18.81 -12.13
C ILE A 52 -6.21 18.44 -13.60
N ASN A 53 -6.24 17.12 -13.90
CA ASN A 53 -6.19 16.62 -15.29
C ASN A 53 -7.51 15.98 -15.76
N ASN A 54 -8.50 15.87 -14.87
CA ASN A 54 -9.81 15.25 -15.10
C ASN A 54 -9.73 13.75 -15.47
N HIS A 55 -8.60 13.09 -15.21
CA HIS A 55 -8.47 11.65 -15.44
C HIS A 55 -9.28 10.86 -14.43
N HIS A 56 -9.77 9.72 -14.88
CA HIS A 56 -10.43 8.76 -13.99
C HIS A 56 -9.36 8.04 -13.17
N ILE A 57 -9.58 7.99 -11.88
CA ILE A 57 -8.64 7.39 -10.93
C ILE A 57 -9.36 6.50 -9.94
N VAL A 58 -8.61 5.57 -9.37
CA VAL A 58 -9.03 4.73 -8.27
C VAL A 58 -8.09 4.95 -7.09
N LEU A 59 -8.68 5.27 -5.92
CA LEU A 59 -7.98 5.27 -4.65
C LEU A 59 -8.24 3.96 -3.91
N VAL A 60 -7.18 3.30 -3.48
CA VAL A 60 -7.25 2.05 -2.74
C VAL A 60 -6.59 2.25 -1.38
N ALA A 61 -7.37 2.16 -0.32
CA ALA A 61 -6.87 2.03 1.04
C ALA A 61 -6.61 0.56 1.33
N THR A 62 -5.39 0.20 1.68
CA THR A 62 -5.01 -1.15 2.09
C THR A 62 -4.73 -1.21 3.60
N ASP A 63 -4.41 -2.37 4.12
CA ASP A 63 -3.96 -2.52 5.51
C ASP A 63 -2.55 -1.97 5.76
N ARG A 64 -1.86 -1.46 4.71
CA ARG A 64 -0.46 -0.98 4.77
C ARG A 64 -0.26 0.44 4.27
N ARG A 65 -0.97 0.84 3.22
CA ARG A 65 -0.73 2.10 2.49
C ARG A 65 -1.98 2.57 1.76
N LEU A 66 -1.94 3.82 1.33
CA LEU A 66 -2.87 4.38 0.38
C LEU A 66 -2.26 4.33 -1.02
N ILE A 67 -3.01 3.78 -1.98
CA ILE A 67 -2.54 3.62 -3.37
C ILE A 67 -3.45 4.44 -4.29
N PHE A 68 -2.81 5.15 -5.19
CA PHE A 68 -3.42 5.94 -6.23
C PHE A 68 -3.16 5.27 -7.58
N VAL A 69 -4.21 4.93 -8.31
CA VAL A 69 -4.10 4.24 -9.60
C VAL A 69 -4.78 5.08 -10.67
N ASP A 70 -3.98 5.54 -11.61
CA ASP A 70 -4.42 6.25 -12.82
C ASP A 70 -3.97 5.44 -14.05
N LYS A 71 -4.93 4.92 -14.80
CA LYS A 71 -4.65 4.20 -16.03
C LYS A 71 -5.18 4.94 -17.24
N GLU A 72 -4.33 5.75 -17.83
CA GLU A 72 -4.64 6.45 -19.06
C GLU A 72 -4.63 5.53 -20.28
N PHE A 73 -5.57 5.82 -21.21
CA PHE A 73 -5.70 5.02 -22.43
C PHE A 73 -4.44 5.12 -23.33
N MET A 74 -3.76 6.28 -23.34
CA MET A 74 -2.62 6.54 -24.24
C MET A 74 -1.26 6.62 -23.56
N TYR A 75 -1.21 6.86 -22.24
CA TYR A 75 0.05 7.14 -21.52
C TYR A 75 0.46 6.05 -20.52
N GLY A 76 -0.33 4.98 -20.41
CA GLY A 76 0.02 3.85 -19.57
C GLY A 76 -0.59 3.90 -18.17
N LEU A 77 0.07 3.24 -17.22
CA LEU A 77 -0.33 3.11 -15.83
C LEU A 77 0.54 4.02 -14.96
N LYS A 78 -0.08 4.91 -14.21
CA LYS A 78 0.56 5.67 -13.13
C LYS A 78 0.08 5.12 -11.79
N VAL A 79 1.01 4.70 -10.96
CA VAL A 79 0.75 4.24 -9.60
C VAL A 79 1.59 5.07 -8.65
N GLU A 80 0.94 5.65 -7.66
CA GLU A 80 1.59 6.33 -6.55
C GLU A 80 1.08 5.72 -5.26
N ASP A 81 1.95 5.49 -4.29
CA ASP A 81 1.57 4.98 -3.00
C ASP A 81 2.19 5.77 -1.86
N PHE A 82 1.44 5.89 -0.77
CA PHE A 82 1.81 6.67 0.39
C PHE A 82 1.58 5.85 1.66
N SER A 83 2.62 5.74 2.50
CA SER A 83 2.41 5.23 3.85
C SER A 83 1.47 6.16 4.61
N TYR A 84 0.64 5.62 5.51
CA TYR A 84 -0.31 6.44 6.28
C TYR A 84 0.38 7.51 7.12
N SER A 85 1.62 7.32 7.53
CA SER A 85 2.44 8.31 8.26
C SER A 85 2.83 9.54 7.42
N LYS A 86 2.83 9.41 6.09
CA LYS A 86 3.09 10.54 5.18
C LYS A 86 1.84 11.37 4.88
N ILE A 87 0.67 10.91 5.27
CA ILE A 87 -0.60 11.62 5.09
C ILE A 87 -0.80 12.52 6.31
N SER A 88 -0.76 13.82 6.10
CA SER A 88 -0.96 14.81 7.16
C SER A 88 -2.44 15.12 7.41
N SER A 89 -3.28 15.09 6.39
CA SER A 89 -4.73 15.21 6.50
C SER A 89 -5.48 14.55 5.36
N ILE A 90 -6.72 14.12 5.64
CA ILE A 90 -7.70 13.71 4.65
C ILE A 90 -9.03 14.37 4.96
N GLN A 91 -9.62 15.01 3.98
CA GLN A 91 -10.89 15.73 4.09
C GLN A 91 -11.80 15.34 2.96
N TYR A 92 -13.10 15.50 3.16
CA TYR A 92 -14.08 15.39 2.08
C TYR A 92 -15.11 16.50 2.20
N GLU A 93 -15.55 16.98 1.05
CA GLU A 93 -16.63 17.95 0.94
C GLU A 93 -17.79 17.32 0.15
N THR A 94 -19.02 17.48 0.65
CA THR A 94 -20.18 16.89 0.01
C THR A 94 -21.01 17.94 -0.72
N ALA A 95 -21.35 17.65 -1.97
CA ALA A 95 -22.45 18.30 -2.69
C ALA A 95 -23.74 17.47 -2.51
N VAL A 96 -24.71 17.63 -3.40
CA VAL A 96 -26.02 16.98 -3.26
C VAL A 96 -25.91 15.45 -3.31
N LEU A 97 -25.21 14.91 -4.29
CA LEU A 97 -25.07 13.45 -4.51
C LEU A 97 -23.62 12.97 -4.52
N LEU A 98 -22.69 13.85 -4.81
CA LEU A 98 -21.28 13.54 -4.96
C LEU A 98 -20.45 14.29 -3.91
N ALA A 99 -19.24 13.85 -3.73
CA ALA A 99 -18.26 14.46 -2.86
C ALA A 99 -16.93 14.62 -3.58
N SER A 100 -16.11 15.55 -3.07
CA SER A 100 -14.68 15.60 -3.32
C SER A 100 -13.91 15.07 -2.11
N ILE A 101 -12.72 14.54 -2.37
CA ILE A 101 -11.77 14.10 -1.34
C ILE A 101 -10.46 14.82 -1.60
N ASP A 102 -9.91 15.45 -0.57
CA ASP A 102 -8.61 16.12 -0.60
C ASP A 102 -7.68 15.44 0.41
N ILE A 103 -6.53 15.00 -0.06
CA ILE A 103 -5.54 14.28 0.74
C ILE A 103 -4.24 15.07 0.68
N GLN A 104 -3.81 15.55 1.84
CA GLN A 104 -2.53 16.23 2.00
C GLN A 104 -1.45 15.19 2.32
N VAL A 105 -0.51 14.99 1.41
CA VAL A 105 0.73 14.24 1.65
C VAL A 105 1.90 15.21 1.84
N THR A 106 3.05 14.73 2.28
CA THR A 106 4.17 15.57 2.76
C THR A 106 4.50 16.76 1.86
N ASP A 107 4.53 16.56 0.53
CA ASP A 107 4.93 17.60 -0.44
C ASP A 107 3.90 17.81 -1.57
N ASP A 108 2.71 17.19 -1.47
CA ASP A 108 1.72 17.20 -2.55
C ASP A 108 0.29 17.17 -2.00
N ILE A 109 -0.67 17.53 -2.84
CA ILE A 109 -2.10 17.45 -2.56
C ILE A 109 -2.75 16.61 -3.65
N VAL A 110 -3.42 15.55 -3.24
CA VAL A 110 -4.23 14.72 -4.12
C VAL A 110 -5.68 15.14 -3.99
N GLU A 111 -6.25 15.67 -5.04
CA GLU A 111 -7.63 16.16 -5.07
C GLU A 111 -8.48 15.35 -6.05
N ILE A 112 -9.61 14.82 -5.57
CA ILE A 112 -10.48 13.95 -6.34
C ILE A 112 -11.92 14.44 -6.26
N ASP A 113 -12.58 14.48 -7.39
CA ASP A 113 -14.00 14.79 -7.51
C ASP A 113 -14.85 13.61 -7.97
N GLY A 114 -16.16 13.75 -7.80
CA GLY A 114 -17.13 12.80 -8.36
C GLY A 114 -17.27 11.50 -7.58
N VAL A 115 -16.78 11.44 -6.36
CA VAL A 115 -16.95 10.29 -5.47
C VAL A 115 -18.37 10.26 -4.91
N GLY A 116 -19.01 9.09 -4.86
CA GLY A 116 -20.31 8.95 -4.20
C GLY A 116 -20.21 9.36 -2.71
N LYS A 117 -21.15 10.21 -2.25
CA LYS A 117 -21.11 10.81 -0.90
C LYS A 117 -20.87 9.79 0.22
N TYR A 118 -21.64 8.71 0.24
CA TYR A 118 -21.49 7.65 1.24
C TYR A 118 -20.10 6.99 1.21
N HIS A 119 -19.59 6.73 0.01
CA HIS A 119 -18.28 6.10 -0.17
C HIS A 119 -17.12 7.03 0.20
N ALA A 120 -17.25 8.34 -0.04
CA ALA A 120 -16.26 9.33 0.36
C ALA A 120 -16.14 9.42 1.89
N GLU A 121 -17.28 9.46 2.60
CA GLU A 121 -17.33 9.49 4.05
C GLU A 121 -16.65 8.24 4.65
N LEU A 122 -17.08 7.06 4.20
CA LEU A 122 -16.55 5.78 4.70
C LEU A 122 -15.07 5.59 4.36
N PHE A 123 -14.64 6.00 3.18
CA PHE A 123 -13.23 5.97 2.79
C PHE A 123 -12.36 6.84 3.71
N CYS A 124 -12.78 8.09 3.92
CA CYS A 124 -12.06 9.01 4.79
C CYS A 124 -12.01 8.52 6.25
N GLU A 125 -13.09 7.92 6.76
CA GLU A 125 -13.11 7.29 8.08
C GLU A 125 -12.06 6.18 8.18
N LYS A 126 -12.05 5.24 7.23
CA LYS A 126 -11.09 4.15 7.19
C LYS A 126 -9.64 4.62 7.11
N VAL A 127 -9.35 5.61 6.26
CA VAL A 127 -8.00 6.17 6.15
C VAL A 127 -7.57 6.84 7.46
N ARG A 128 -8.45 7.62 8.11
CA ARG A 128 -8.15 8.24 9.42
C ARG A 128 -7.87 7.21 10.51
N ASP A 129 -8.59 6.09 10.51
CA ASP A 129 -8.33 4.99 11.45
C ASP A 129 -6.89 4.47 11.31
N PHE A 130 -6.40 4.33 10.08
CA PHE A 130 -5.03 3.90 9.83
C PHE A 130 -4.00 4.98 10.14
N MET A 131 -4.29 6.25 9.84
CA MET A 131 -3.42 7.39 10.21
C MET A 131 -3.26 7.53 11.73
N SER A 132 -4.30 7.18 12.51
CA SER A 132 -4.28 7.28 13.98
C SER A 132 -3.60 6.09 14.66
N ARG A 133 -3.33 5.01 13.93
CA ARG A 133 -2.62 3.86 14.50
C ARG A 133 -1.17 4.26 14.77
N PRO A 134 -0.65 4.01 15.99
CA PRO A 134 0.78 4.15 16.20
C PRO A 134 1.46 3.29 15.14
N GLU A 135 2.37 3.88 14.38
CA GLU A 135 3.24 3.07 13.53
C GLU A 135 3.85 1.99 14.42
N VAL A 136 3.50 0.75 14.16
CA VAL A 136 4.38 -0.34 14.52
C VAL A 136 5.55 -0.15 13.57
N SER A 137 6.45 0.74 13.96
CA SER A 137 7.70 0.98 13.26
C SER A 137 8.40 -0.36 13.24
N PHE A 138 8.39 -1.05 12.12
CA PHE A 138 9.39 -2.07 11.81
C PHE A 138 10.81 -1.47 11.81
N GLN A 139 10.93 -0.15 12.04
CA GLN A 139 12.17 0.59 12.32
C GLN A 139 12.72 0.34 13.73
N ASN A 140 11.98 -0.35 14.60
CA ASN A 140 12.45 -0.87 15.89
C ASN A 140 12.50 -2.40 15.92
N ILE A 141 12.84 -3.06 14.82
CA ILE A 141 13.75 -4.19 14.95
C ILE A 141 15.08 -3.49 15.26
N PRO A 142 15.63 -3.52 16.49
CA PRO A 142 16.97 -3.03 16.71
C PRO A 142 17.81 -3.72 15.64
N GLU A 143 18.59 -2.95 14.88
CA GLU A 143 19.53 -3.57 13.94
C GLU A 143 20.18 -4.69 14.74
N PRO A 144 20.15 -5.92 14.22
CA PRO A 144 20.64 -7.04 14.99
C PRO A 144 22.02 -6.64 15.50
N SER A 145 22.22 -6.66 16.79
CA SER A 145 23.48 -6.25 17.39
C SER A 145 24.62 -7.01 16.70
N VAL A 146 25.79 -6.46 16.68
CA VAL A 146 26.95 -7.18 16.09
C VAL A 146 27.05 -8.61 16.64
N LEU A 147 26.62 -8.82 17.89
CA LEU A 147 26.54 -10.14 18.52
C LEU A 147 25.48 -11.04 17.88
N ASP A 148 24.29 -10.52 17.58
CA ASP A 148 23.23 -11.28 16.90
C ASP A 148 23.64 -11.64 15.46
N GLN A 149 24.34 -10.73 14.77
CA GLN A 149 24.87 -10.97 13.43
C GLN A 149 25.98 -12.05 13.45
N LEU A 150 26.82 -12.06 14.48
CA LEU A 150 27.84 -13.09 14.68
C LEU A 150 27.22 -14.46 14.97
N GLU A 151 26.13 -14.52 15.75
CA GLU A 151 25.39 -15.75 16.00
C GLU A 151 24.74 -16.29 14.73
N GLN A 152 24.10 -15.43 13.94
CA GLN A 152 23.52 -15.82 12.63
C GLN A 152 24.61 -16.32 11.67
N LEU A 153 25.75 -15.66 11.63
CA LEU A 153 26.90 -16.07 10.82
C LEU A 153 27.40 -17.46 11.24
N GLY A 154 27.45 -17.74 12.56
CA GLY A 154 27.80 -19.05 13.08
C GLY A 154 26.84 -20.16 12.63
N ARG A 155 25.52 -19.89 12.69
CA ARG A 155 24.49 -20.82 12.21
C ARG A 155 24.59 -21.11 10.72
N LEU A 156 24.84 -20.08 9.89
CA LEU A 156 25.03 -20.25 8.45
C LEU A 156 26.23 -21.11 8.09
N LYS A 157 27.30 -21.05 8.90
CA LYS A 157 28.45 -21.93 8.77
C LYS A 157 28.08 -23.38 9.16
N GLU A 158 27.37 -23.59 10.28
CA GLU A 158 26.99 -24.93 10.77
C GLU A 158 26.13 -25.69 9.77
N ILE A 159 25.20 -24.98 9.08
CA ILE A 159 24.33 -25.58 8.04
C ILE A 159 25.00 -25.66 6.67
N GLY A 160 26.30 -25.28 6.57
CA GLY A 160 27.08 -25.42 5.33
C GLY A 160 26.78 -24.42 4.22
N VAL A 161 26.07 -23.34 4.52
CA VAL A 161 25.78 -22.24 3.57
C VAL A 161 27.02 -21.37 3.34
N LEU A 162 27.90 -21.24 4.35
CA LEU A 162 29.13 -20.49 4.27
C LEU A 162 30.34 -21.43 4.39
N SER A 163 31.34 -21.19 3.55
CA SER A 163 32.65 -21.80 3.70
C SER A 163 33.42 -21.25 4.91
N GLU A 164 34.46 -21.95 5.34
CA GLU A 164 35.33 -21.49 6.42
C GLU A 164 35.96 -20.12 6.13
N GLU A 165 36.38 -19.90 4.89
CA GLU A 165 37.03 -18.65 4.45
C GLU A 165 36.02 -17.47 4.45
N GLU A 166 34.85 -17.66 3.93
CA GLU A 166 33.79 -16.65 3.92
C GLU A 166 33.33 -16.29 5.35
N PHE A 167 33.19 -17.29 6.20
CA PHE A 167 32.87 -17.09 7.61
C PHE A 167 33.88 -16.22 8.31
N LEU A 168 35.20 -16.52 8.15
CA LEU A 168 36.27 -15.75 8.79
C LEU A 168 36.34 -14.32 8.27
N GLU A 169 36.12 -14.10 6.98
CA GLU A 169 36.10 -12.77 6.39
C GLU A 169 34.93 -11.92 6.93
N GLN A 170 33.73 -12.47 6.96
CA GLN A 170 32.54 -11.76 7.46
C GLN A 170 32.66 -11.51 8.98
N LYS A 171 33.14 -12.49 9.73
CA LYS A 171 33.38 -12.36 11.18
C LYS A 171 34.34 -11.21 11.46
N LYS A 172 35.41 -11.08 10.70
CA LYS A 172 36.37 -9.98 10.88
C LYS A 172 35.70 -8.62 10.59
N LYS A 173 34.93 -8.51 9.52
CA LYS A 173 34.22 -7.27 9.18
C LYS A 173 33.25 -6.84 10.30
N LEU A 174 32.55 -7.79 10.93
CA LEU A 174 31.62 -7.51 12.03
C LEU A 174 32.38 -7.12 13.32
N MET A 175 33.48 -7.76 13.58
CA MET A 175 34.35 -7.44 14.76
C MET A 175 34.98 -6.07 14.66
N ASP A 176 35.29 -5.59 13.45
CA ASP A 176 35.86 -4.25 13.23
C ASP A 176 34.81 -3.13 13.43
N GLN A 177 33.54 -3.47 13.66
CA GLN A 177 32.43 -2.53 13.94
C GLN A 177 32.11 -2.41 15.46
N LEU A 178 32.77 -3.20 16.30
CA LEU A 178 32.67 -3.14 17.76
C LEU A 178 33.65 -2.12 18.33
#